data_872b4bcbd757981a425f8d59c09ffc64
#
_entry.id   872b4bcbd757981a425f8d59c09ffc64
#
_cell.length_a   1.000
_cell.length_b   1.000
_cell.length_c   1.000
_cell.angle_alpha   90.00
_cell.angle_beta   90.00
_cell.angle_gamma   90.00
#
_symmetry.space_group_name_H-M   'P 1'
#
loop_
_entity.id
_entity.type
_entity.pdbx_description
1 polymer ?
#
loop_
_entity_poly.entity_id
_entity_poly.type
_entity_poly.pdbx_seq_one_letter_code
_entity_poly.pdbx_strand_id
1 'polypeptide(L)'
;MPDPRFLDGTIDLAALEHGGDVVDCSNTFYSSPVQLLLPGRATIMGDGWENARRRDGGNDHVTIRLAARGQVRRVEIDTSYFVGNAAGWASLRGTEADHPDEDEEWFDLVPKTRLQPDTRHFLRSVSAMPVTHVRLDVFPDGGLARLRVHGELVADAHWAAVLRWLDLLPAEHAVQVLRGAGVPRQSAEEFLRQRPFADGDVLPAAVLSAFLGELR
;
A
#
# COMPACT_ATOMS: atom_id res chain seq x y z
N MET A 1 -7.10 -11.79 14.16
CA MET A 1 -7.78 -12.27 12.95
C MET A 1 -7.90 -11.10 11.99
N PRO A 2 -7.57 -11.25 10.73
CA PRO A 2 -7.86 -10.22 9.74
C PRO A 2 -9.37 -9.95 9.72
N ASP A 3 -9.76 -8.71 9.48
CA ASP A 3 -11.17 -8.34 9.41
C ASP A 3 -11.79 -8.99 8.17
N PRO A 4 -12.88 -9.78 8.31
CA PRO A 4 -13.49 -10.49 7.19
C PRO A 4 -13.97 -9.55 6.06
N ARG A 5 -14.06 -8.25 6.30
CA ARG A 5 -14.37 -7.24 5.27
C ARG A 5 -13.25 -7.02 4.26
N PHE A 6 -12.03 -7.53 4.53
CA PHE A 6 -10.84 -7.42 3.68
C PHE A 6 -10.36 -8.77 3.13
N LEU A 7 -11.17 -9.82 3.22
CA LEU A 7 -10.84 -11.16 2.69
C LEU A 7 -11.16 -11.31 1.18
N ASP A 8 -11.10 -10.23 0.43
CA ASP A 8 -11.46 -10.20 -1.01
C ASP A 8 -10.23 -10.28 -1.93
N GLY A 9 -9.09 -10.77 -1.43
CA GLY A 9 -7.86 -10.89 -2.21
C GLY A 9 -7.04 -9.61 -2.31
N THR A 10 -7.46 -8.51 -1.64
CA THR A 10 -6.67 -7.29 -1.58
C THR A 10 -5.55 -7.38 -0.55
N ILE A 11 -4.44 -6.69 -0.81
CA ILE A 11 -3.33 -6.52 0.13
C ILE A 11 -3.29 -5.07 0.63
N ASP A 12 -2.69 -4.83 1.80
CA ASP A 12 -2.41 -3.47 2.27
C ASP A 12 -1.16 -2.94 1.57
N LEU A 13 -1.37 -2.10 0.56
CA LEU A 13 -0.31 -1.51 -0.27
C LEU A 13 0.54 -0.49 0.48
N ALA A 14 0.03 0.08 1.59
CA ALA A 14 0.77 1.03 2.41
C ALA A 14 1.56 0.35 3.54
N ALA A 15 1.35 -0.94 3.82
CA ALA A 15 1.99 -1.61 4.94
C ALA A 15 3.52 -1.58 4.84
N LEU A 16 4.19 -1.23 5.94
CA LEU A 16 5.65 -1.16 6.03
C LEU A 16 6.28 -2.52 5.71
N GLU A 17 5.69 -3.62 6.20
CA GLU A 17 6.16 -4.98 5.94
C GLU A 17 6.04 -5.42 4.48
N HIS A 18 5.21 -4.75 3.68
CA HIS A 18 5.11 -4.99 2.23
C HIS A 18 6.03 -4.06 1.41
N GLY A 19 6.65 -3.06 2.05
CA GLY A 19 7.53 -2.09 1.40
C GLY A 19 6.91 -0.70 1.19
N GLY A 20 5.76 -0.42 1.82
CA GLY A 20 5.22 0.93 1.94
C GLY A 20 6.19 1.81 2.76
N ASP A 21 6.28 3.09 2.40
CA ASP A 21 7.25 4.00 3.02
C ASP A 21 6.70 5.43 3.08
N VAL A 22 7.04 6.17 4.14
CA VAL A 22 6.72 7.59 4.26
C VAL A 22 7.79 8.39 3.54
N VAL A 23 7.40 9.12 2.49
CA VAL A 23 8.34 9.91 1.67
C VAL A 23 8.29 11.40 1.99
N ASP A 24 7.17 11.89 2.54
CA ASP A 24 7.01 13.29 2.96
C ASP A 24 6.00 13.41 4.11
N CYS A 25 6.17 14.40 4.97
CA CYS A 25 5.27 14.70 6.07
C CYS A 25 5.39 16.15 6.52
N SER A 26 4.26 16.83 6.70
CA SER A 26 4.23 18.24 7.16
C SER A 26 4.61 18.40 8.62
N ASN A 27 4.41 17.38 9.46
CA ASN A 27 4.52 17.53 10.91
C ASN A 27 4.88 16.21 11.61
N THR A 28 6.00 16.21 12.34
CA THR A 28 6.52 15.07 13.11
C THR A 28 6.67 15.40 14.60
N PHE A 29 5.90 16.35 15.10
CA PHE A 29 6.14 16.96 16.42
C PHE A 29 6.05 15.99 17.59
N TYR A 30 4.97 15.19 17.67
CA TYR A 30 4.80 14.25 18.78
C TYR A 30 5.27 12.84 18.43
N SER A 31 5.10 12.42 17.18
CA SER A 31 5.45 11.05 16.77
C SER A 31 5.73 10.94 15.27
N SER A 32 6.38 9.84 14.90
CA SER A 32 6.71 9.55 13.49
C SER A 32 5.48 9.10 12.71
N PRO A 33 5.24 9.62 11.49
CA PRO A 33 4.15 9.15 10.63
C PRO A 33 4.34 7.69 10.15
N VAL A 34 5.54 7.12 10.22
CA VAL A 34 5.80 5.70 9.92
C VAL A 34 4.94 4.78 10.80
N GLN A 35 4.55 5.22 11.99
CA GLN A 35 3.66 4.46 12.87
C GLN A 35 2.30 4.15 12.24
N LEU A 36 1.83 4.97 11.29
CA LEU A 36 0.60 4.69 10.54
C LEU A 36 0.67 3.38 9.74
N LEU A 37 1.86 2.99 9.31
CA LEU A 37 2.11 1.87 8.40
C LEU A 37 2.52 0.58 9.14
N LEU A 38 2.77 0.63 10.45
CA LEU A 38 3.20 -0.53 11.24
C LEU A 38 2.15 -1.64 11.21
N PRO A 39 2.56 -2.91 11.25
CA PRO A 39 1.65 -4.04 11.26
C PRO A 39 0.77 -4.06 12.52
N GLY A 40 -0.36 -4.74 12.41
CA GLY A 40 -1.28 -4.90 13.52
C GLY A 40 -2.01 -3.60 13.91
N ARG A 41 -2.66 -3.65 15.06
CA ARG A 41 -3.41 -2.52 15.63
C ARG A 41 -2.53 -1.74 16.59
N ALA A 42 -2.81 -0.45 16.75
CA ALA A 42 -2.28 0.30 17.87
C ALA A 42 -2.78 -0.30 19.19
N THR A 43 -2.01 -0.16 20.24
CA THR A 43 -2.36 -0.61 21.60
C THR A 43 -2.50 0.55 22.58
N ILE A 44 -1.92 1.68 22.24
CA ILE A 44 -2.00 2.95 22.96
C ILE A 44 -1.96 4.11 21.96
N MET A 45 -2.29 5.32 22.40
CA MET A 45 -2.22 6.55 21.60
C MET A 45 -0.80 6.80 21.03
N GLY A 46 0.23 6.53 21.82
CA GLY A 46 1.63 6.71 21.43
C GLY A 46 2.11 5.79 20.29
N ASP A 47 1.34 4.79 19.92
CA ASP A 47 1.61 3.92 18.75
C ASP A 47 1.16 4.57 17.42
N GLY A 48 0.54 5.74 17.45
CA GLY A 48 0.03 6.44 16.27
C GLY A 48 0.87 7.65 15.86
N TRP A 49 0.47 8.31 14.80
CA TRP A 49 0.99 9.60 14.36
C TRP A 49 0.16 10.72 14.98
N GLU A 50 0.81 11.59 15.73
CA GLU A 50 0.19 12.78 16.32
C GLU A 50 0.99 14.02 15.93
N ASN A 51 0.32 14.98 15.29
CA ASN A 51 0.88 16.26 14.88
C ASN A 51 0.59 17.37 15.89
N ALA A 52 1.36 18.47 15.79
CA ALA A 52 1.14 19.65 16.62
C ALA A 52 -0.17 20.34 16.23
N ARG A 53 -0.82 20.96 17.21
CA ARG A 53 -2.04 21.72 16.95
C ARG A 53 -1.77 22.92 16.04
N ARG A 54 -2.46 22.95 14.90
CA ARG A 54 -2.41 24.07 13.95
C ARG A 54 -3.29 25.23 14.42
N ARG A 55 -2.83 26.44 14.14
CA ARG A 55 -3.55 27.71 14.41
C ARG A 55 -3.70 28.58 13.16
N ASP A 56 -3.22 28.09 12.02
CA ASP A 56 -3.43 28.68 10.70
C ASP A 56 -4.63 28.02 10.00
N GLY A 57 -4.96 28.46 8.82
CA GLY A 57 -6.04 27.88 8.01
C GLY A 57 -5.65 26.63 7.21
N GLY A 58 -4.46 26.07 7.44
CA GLY A 58 -3.94 24.91 6.71
C GLY A 58 -4.39 23.57 7.27
N ASN A 59 -3.76 22.52 6.75
CA ASN A 59 -3.91 21.15 7.21
C ASN A 59 -2.55 20.45 7.29
N ASP A 60 -2.48 19.35 8.04
CA ASP A 60 -1.31 18.49 8.04
C ASP A 60 -1.48 17.33 7.07
N HIS A 61 -0.36 16.78 6.60
CA HIS A 61 -0.38 15.68 5.65
C HIS A 61 0.79 14.72 5.85
N VAL A 62 0.63 13.54 5.26
CA VAL A 62 1.70 12.56 5.05
C VAL A 62 1.57 11.97 3.66
N THR A 63 2.68 11.88 2.92
CA THR A 63 2.79 11.24 1.61
C THR A 63 3.48 9.89 1.77
N ILE A 64 2.86 8.87 1.21
CA ILE A 64 3.28 7.47 1.35
C ILE A 64 3.50 6.90 -0.05
N ARG A 65 4.70 6.38 -0.29
CA ARG A 65 4.98 5.51 -1.43
C ARG A 65 4.41 4.14 -1.12
N LEU A 66 3.59 3.62 -2.00
CA LEU A 66 3.03 2.28 -1.88
C LEU A 66 4.09 1.20 -2.16
N ALA A 67 3.88 0.00 -1.64
CA ALA A 67 4.75 -1.16 -1.85
C ALA A 67 4.93 -1.50 -3.33
N ALA A 68 3.91 -1.26 -4.15
CA ALA A 68 3.94 -1.38 -5.60
C ALA A 68 2.78 -0.58 -6.21
N ARG A 69 2.86 -0.31 -7.50
CA ARG A 69 1.79 0.30 -8.28
C ARG A 69 0.54 -0.57 -8.24
N GLY A 70 -0.58 0.00 -7.79
CA GLY A 70 -1.80 -0.75 -7.56
C GLY A 70 -3.06 0.08 -7.64
N GLN A 71 -4.20 -0.60 -7.69
CA GLN A 71 -5.52 -0.01 -7.70
C GLN A 71 -6.13 -0.10 -6.30
N VAL A 72 -6.34 1.04 -5.65
CA VAL A 72 -6.92 1.11 -4.30
C VAL A 72 -8.41 0.79 -4.35
N ARG A 73 -8.84 -0.15 -3.51
CA ARG A 73 -10.25 -0.56 -3.37
C ARG A 73 -10.88 0.00 -2.11
N ARG A 74 -10.15 -0.09 -1.00
CA ARG A 74 -10.63 0.30 0.33
C ARG A 74 -9.53 0.96 1.14
N VAL A 75 -9.93 1.84 2.03
CA VAL A 75 -9.04 2.55 2.94
C VAL A 75 -9.57 2.39 4.36
N GLU A 76 -8.69 2.08 5.31
CA GLU A 76 -9.00 2.18 6.72
C GLU A 76 -8.22 3.36 7.29
N ILE A 77 -8.94 4.30 7.93
CA ILE A 77 -8.39 5.39 8.73
C ILE A 77 -8.79 5.13 10.17
N ASP A 78 -7.81 4.85 11.01
CA ASP A 78 -8.02 4.43 12.41
C ASP A 78 -7.64 5.58 13.36
N THR A 79 -8.59 6.03 14.17
CA THR A 79 -8.40 7.02 15.23
C THR A 79 -8.44 6.40 16.63
N SER A 80 -8.29 5.07 16.75
CA SER A 80 -8.30 4.37 18.04
C SER A 80 -7.32 5.03 19.02
N TYR A 81 -7.73 5.14 20.26
CA TYR A 81 -7.03 5.80 21.38
C TYR A 81 -6.91 7.31 21.29
N PHE A 82 -7.26 7.96 20.19
CA PHE A 82 -7.33 9.41 20.07
C PHE A 82 -8.74 9.88 20.42
N VAL A 83 -9.00 10.20 21.69
CA VAL A 83 -10.34 10.59 22.18
C VAL A 83 -10.58 12.09 22.05
N GLY A 84 -9.62 12.92 22.51
CA GLY A 84 -9.76 14.38 22.52
C GLY A 84 -8.96 15.12 21.46
N ASN A 85 -8.06 14.42 20.79
CA ASN A 85 -7.08 14.93 19.83
C ASN A 85 -7.06 14.15 18.51
N ALA A 86 -8.11 13.42 18.20
CA ALA A 86 -8.29 12.79 16.90
C ALA A 86 -8.42 13.84 15.79
N ALA A 87 -7.94 13.51 14.59
CA ALA A 87 -8.23 14.30 13.40
C ALA A 87 -9.75 14.37 13.17
N GLY A 88 -10.30 15.58 12.97
CA GLY A 88 -11.75 15.76 12.77
C GLY A 88 -12.23 15.38 11.38
N TRP A 89 -11.36 15.50 10.37
CA TRP A 89 -11.60 15.16 8.97
C TRP A 89 -10.32 14.65 8.34
N ALA A 90 -10.46 13.78 7.33
CA ALA A 90 -9.35 13.39 6.49
C ALA A 90 -9.80 13.24 5.03
N SER A 91 -8.83 13.33 4.10
CA SER A 91 -8.98 12.91 2.72
C SER A 91 -7.76 12.09 2.31
N LEU A 92 -7.93 11.20 1.35
CA LEU A 92 -6.83 10.47 0.74
C LEU A 92 -6.83 10.74 -0.76
N ARG A 93 -5.71 11.22 -1.28
CA ARG A 93 -5.49 11.44 -2.71
C ARG A 93 -4.44 10.47 -3.21
N GLY A 94 -4.47 10.15 -4.48
CA GLY A 94 -3.50 9.29 -5.14
C GLY A 94 -2.88 9.94 -6.35
N THR A 95 -1.69 9.51 -6.72
CA THR A 95 -1.03 9.83 -7.99
C THR A 95 -0.26 8.64 -8.52
N GLU A 96 0.00 8.63 -9.83
CA GLU A 96 0.80 7.63 -10.52
C GLU A 96 2.25 8.08 -10.76
N ALA A 97 2.61 9.29 -10.30
CA ALA A 97 3.96 9.83 -10.44
C ALA A 97 4.99 9.00 -9.66
N ASP A 98 6.20 8.86 -10.23
CA ASP A 98 7.31 8.16 -9.55
C ASP A 98 7.90 8.99 -8.40
N HIS A 99 7.92 10.31 -8.53
CA HIS A 99 8.43 11.28 -7.55
C HIS A 99 7.45 12.45 -7.42
N PRO A 100 6.32 12.25 -6.72
CA PRO A 100 5.31 13.30 -6.64
C PRO A 100 5.80 14.49 -5.80
N ASP A 101 5.56 15.68 -6.31
CA ASP A 101 5.75 16.95 -5.62
C ASP A 101 4.42 17.66 -5.38
N GLU A 102 4.46 18.93 -4.89
CA GLU A 102 3.25 19.70 -4.62
C GLU A 102 2.46 20.07 -5.88
N ASP A 103 3.14 20.17 -7.02
CA ASP A 103 2.56 20.56 -8.32
C ASP A 103 2.03 19.35 -9.11
N GLU A 104 2.22 18.12 -8.58
CA GLU A 104 1.76 16.89 -9.22
C GLU A 104 0.24 16.82 -9.29
N GLU A 105 -0.28 16.14 -10.31
CA GLU A 105 -1.72 15.89 -10.45
C GLU A 105 -2.18 14.80 -9.47
N TRP A 106 -2.84 15.22 -8.39
CA TRP A 106 -3.44 14.38 -7.39
C TRP A 106 -4.95 14.25 -7.62
N PHE A 107 -5.47 13.03 -7.54
CA PHE A 107 -6.91 12.77 -7.64
C PHE A 107 -7.45 12.10 -6.37
N ASP A 108 -8.73 12.29 -6.09
CA ASP A 108 -9.36 11.75 -4.89
C ASP A 108 -9.50 10.23 -4.96
N LEU A 109 -9.00 9.56 -3.92
CA LEU A 109 -9.32 8.17 -3.56
C LEU A 109 -10.42 8.14 -2.50
N VAL A 110 -10.30 8.99 -1.48
CA VAL A 110 -11.32 9.23 -0.46
C VAL A 110 -11.50 10.74 -0.33
N PRO A 111 -12.65 11.27 -0.74
CA PRO A 111 -12.99 12.69 -0.55
C PRO A 111 -12.97 13.07 0.93
N LYS A 112 -12.82 14.37 1.22
CA LYS A 112 -12.78 14.86 2.60
C LYS A 112 -13.98 14.34 3.41
N THR A 113 -13.69 13.48 4.38
CA THR A 113 -14.66 12.74 5.17
C THR A 113 -14.48 13.04 6.65
N ARG A 114 -15.59 13.18 7.38
CA ARG A 114 -15.57 13.38 8.82
C ARG A 114 -15.16 12.11 9.55
N LEU A 115 -14.24 12.26 10.50
CA LEU A 115 -13.81 11.18 11.38
C LEU A 115 -14.46 11.31 12.77
N GLN A 116 -14.67 10.19 13.42
CA GLN A 116 -15.07 10.11 14.82
C GLN A 116 -13.83 9.77 15.67
N PRO A 117 -13.67 10.32 16.88
CA PRO A 117 -12.64 9.89 17.80
C PRO A 117 -12.76 8.40 18.15
N ASP A 118 -11.64 7.78 18.50
CA ASP A 118 -11.53 6.39 18.97
C ASP A 118 -12.31 5.39 18.07
N THR A 119 -12.20 5.54 16.76
CA THR A 119 -13.02 4.80 15.79
C THR A 119 -12.20 4.36 14.57
N ARG A 120 -12.46 3.16 14.07
CA ARG A 120 -11.93 2.67 12.79
C ARG A 120 -12.93 2.99 11.68
N HIS A 121 -12.50 3.76 10.71
CA HIS A 121 -13.28 4.17 9.54
C HIS A 121 -12.93 3.33 8.34
N PHE A 122 -13.91 2.67 7.72
CA PHE A 122 -13.73 1.83 6.54
C PHE A 122 -14.41 2.51 5.36
N LEU A 123 -13.60 2.95 4.42
CA LEU A 123 -14.01 3.79 3.31
C LEU A 123 -13.73 3.07 1.98
N ARG A 124 -14.55 3.32 0.97
CA ARG A 124 -14.31 2.82 -0.38
C ARG A 124 -13.60 3.88 -1.20
N SER A 125 -12.67 3.46 -2.03
CA SER A 125 -12.08 4.35 -3.03
C SER A 125 -13.17 4.77 -4.04
N VAL A 126 -13.14 6.06 -4.41
CA VAL A 126 -14.02 6.61 -5.47
C VAL A 126 -13.35 6.58 -6.83
N SER A 127 -12.06 6.23 -6.90
CA SER A 127 -11.29 6.10 -8.14
C SER A 127 -10.82 4.67 -8.34
N ALA A 128 -10.79 4.25 -9.59
CA ALA A 128 -10.21 2.99 -10.04
C ALA A 128 -8.85 3.19 -10.73
N MET A 129 -8.31 4.40 -10.76
CA MET A 129 -7.00 4.68 -11.36
C MET A 129 -5.89 4.04 -10.53
N PRO A 130 -4.85 3.48 -11.16
CA PRO A 130 -3.67 3.00 -10.47
C PRO A 130 -2.92 4.14 -9.79
N VAL A 131 -2.22 3.82 -8.70
CA VAL A 131 -1.40 4.77 -7.95
C VAL A 131 -0.09 4.14 -7.52
N THR A 132 0.96 4.96 -7.45
CA THR A 132 2.26 4.63 -6.83
C THR A 132 2.39 5.27 -5.47
N HIS A 133 1.76 6.43 -5.26
CA HIS A 133 1.78 7.19 -4.03
C HIS A 133 0.37 7.60 -3.61
N VAL A 134 0.20 7.72 -2.29
CA VAL A 134 -0.99 8.30 -1.69
C VAL A 134 -0.60 9.42 -0.74
N ARG A 135 -1.44 10.46 -0.66
CA ARG A 135 -1.32 11.55 0.31
C ARG A 135 -2.56 11.59 1.19
N LEU A 136 -2.32 11.37 2.48
CA LEU A 136 -3.33 11.54 3.51
C LEU A 136 -3.27 12.98 4.04
N ASP A 137 -4.34 13.72 3.90
CA ASP A 137 -4.52 15.03 4.50
C ASP A 137 -5.45 14.91 5.72
N VAL A 138 -5.08 15.55 6.85
CA VAL A 138 -5.89 15.64 8.07
C VAL A 138 -6.24 17.10 8.35
N PHE A 139 -7.45 17.37 8.83
CA PHE A 139 -7.95 18.73 8.95
C PHE A 139 -8.51 19.06 10.34
N PRO A 140 -8.05 20.19 10.93
CA PRO A 140 -6.84 20.92 10.56
C PRO A 140 -5.58 20.17 10.95
N ASP A 141 -5.64 19.41 12.02
CA ASP A 141 -4.61 18.61 12.67
C ASP A 141 -5.27 17.43 13.41
N GLY A 142 -4.49 16.69 14.17
CA GLY A 142 -4.95 15.62 15.06
C GLY A 142 -4.31 14.28 14.80
N GLY A 143 -4.49 13.35 15.73
CA GLY A 143 -3.85 12.05 15.72
C GLY A 143 -4.63 10.97 14.98
N LEU A 144 -3.88 10.02 14.44
CA LEU A 144 -4.34 8.79 13.80
C LEU A 144 -3.50 7.61 14.27
N ALA A 145 -4.14 6.50 14.59
CA ALA A 145 -3.49 5.29 15.04
C ALA A 145 -2.87 4.50 13.88
N ARG A 146 -3.62 4.30 12.78
CA ARG A 146 -3.19 3.53 11.59
C ARG A 146 -3.85 4.06 10.32
N LEU A 147 -3.16 3.83 9.21
CA LEU A 147 -3.69 3.91 7.85
C LEU A 147 -3.51 2.55 7.18
N ARG A 148 -4.55 2.06 6.49
CA ARG A 148 -4.45 0.89 5.62
C ARG A 148 -5.00 1.24 4.24
N VAL A 149 -4.28 0.85 3.20
CA VAL A 149 -4.64 1.12 1.81
C VAL A 149 -4.76 -0.21 1.07
N HIS A 150 -5.94 -0.80 1.14
CA HIS A 150 -6.19 -2.11 0.54
C HIS A 150 -6.46 -1.99 -0.95
N GLY A 151 -5.73 -2.79 -1.73
CA GLY A 151 -5.84 -2.78 -3.18
C GLY A 151 -5.27 -4.02 -3.84
N GLU A 152 -5.28 -3.98 -5.15
CA GLU A 152 -4.74 -5.01 -6.03
C GLU A 152 -3.57 -4.43 -6.81
N LEU A 153 -2.52 -5.22 -6.99
CA LEU A 153 -1.42 -4.84 -7.88
C LEU A 153 -1.92 -4.78 -9.32
N VAL A 154 -1.47 -3.79 -10.07
CA VAL A 154 -1.67 -3.82 -11.54
C VAL A 154 -0.81 -4.93 -12.15
N ALA A 155 -1.19 -5.43 -13.31
CA ALA A 155 -0.62 -6.64 -13.89
C ALA A 155 0.92 -6.59 -14.04
N ASP A 156 1.46 -5.48 -14.54
CA ASP A 156 2.90 -5.28 -14.70
C ASP A 156 3.64 -5.26 -13.35
N ALA A 157 3.11 -4.57 -12.34
CA ALA A 157 3.68 -4.55 -11.00
C ALA A 157 3.60 -5.92 -10.31
N HIS A 158 2.52 -6.67 -10.56
CA HIS A 158 2.38 -8.04 -10.07
C HIS A 158 3.48 -8.94 -10.66
N TRP A 159 3.67 -8.88 -11.99
CA TRP A 159 4.69 -9.71 -12.64
C TRP A 159 6.11 -9.30 -12.27
N ALA A 160 6.39 -8.02 -12.13
CA ALA A 160 7.68 -7.55 -11.62
C ALA A 160 7.96 -8.10 -10.20
N ALA A 161 6.95 -8.17 -9.34
CA ALA A 161 7.08 -8.78 -8.01
C ALA A 161 7.36 -10.29 -8.09
N VAL A 162 6.68 -11.01 -8.98
CA VAL A 162 6.93 -12.45 -9.22
C VAL A 162 8.36 -12.70 -9.70
N LEU A 163 8.85 -11.91 -10.66
CA LEU A 163 10.22 -12.04 -11.17
C LEU A 163 11.26 -11.79 -10.07
N ARG A 164 11.12 -10.71 -9.30
CA ARG A 164 12.00 -10.43 -8.15
C ARG A 164 11.98 -11.55 -7.12
N TRP A 165 10.81 -12.10 -6.84
CA TRP A 165 10.69 -13.23 -5.93
C TRP A 165 11.40 -14.49 -6.48
N LEU A 166 11.22 -14.80 -7.76
CA LEU A 166 11.94 -15.90 -8.41
C LEU A 166 13.46 -15.70 -8.33
N ASP A 167 13.97 -14.47 -8.47
CA ASP A 167 15.40 -14.16 -8.35
C ASP A 167 15.97 -14.50 -6.97
N LEU A 168 15.18 -14.29 -5.91
CA LEU A 168 15.60 -14.53 -4.54
C LEU A 168 15.59 -16.02 -4.15
N LEU A 169 14.86 -16.87 -4.89
CA LEU A 169 14.78 -18.29 -4.59
C LEU A 169 16.06 -19.05 -5.01
N PRO A 170 16.51 -20.04 -4.21
CA PRO A 170 17.48 -21.02 -4.68
C PRO A 170 17.00 -21.67 -5.98
N ALA A 171 17.92 -21.94 -6.93
CA ALA A 171 17.58 -22.40 -8.28
C ALA A 171 16.62 -23.58 -8.31
N GLU A 172 16.87 -24.61 -7.49
CA GLU A 172 16.02 -25.81 -7.44
C GLU A 172 14.63 -25.53 -6.88
N HIS A 173 14.49 -24.60 -5.90
CA HIS A 173 13.19 -24.17 -5.39
C HIS A 173 12.40 -23.41 -6.45
N ALA A 174 13.04 -22.51 -7.19
CA ALA A 174 12.41 -21.78 -8.29
C ALA A 174 11.90 -22.73 -9.39
N VAL A 175 12.69 -23.77 -9.74
CA VAL A 175 12.24 -24.84 -10.65
C VAL A 175 11.03 -25.56 -10.11
N GLN A 176 11.01 -25.90 -8.80
CA GLN A 176 9.86 -26.57 -8.17
C GLN A 176 8.58 -25.70 -8.20
N VAL A 177 8.69 -24.40 -7.91
CA VAL A 177 7.59 -23.44 -7.99
C VAL A 177 7.01 -23.41 -9.40
N LEU A 178 7.86 -23.22 -10.42
CA LEU A 178 7.42 -23.17 -11.81
C LEU A 178 6.77 -24.50 -12.26
N ARG A 179 7.31 -25.64 -11.80
CA ARG A 179 6.71 -26.94 -12.07
C ARG A 179 5.36 -27.13 -11.37
N GLY A 180 5.21 -26.64 -10.14
CA GLY A 180 3.93 -26.61 -9.42
C GLY A 180 2.87 -25.84 -10.18
N ALA A 181 3.26 -24.74 -10.85
CA ALA A 181 2.42 -23.98 -11.74
C ALA A 181 2.23 -24.61 -13.14
N GLY A 182 2.70 -25.83 -13.39
CA GLY A 182 2.50 -26.55 -14.65
C GLY A 182 3.56 -26.32 -15.72
N VAL A 183 4.65 -25.58 -15.44
CA VAL A 183 5.75 -25.36 -16.39
C VAL A 183 6.62 -26.61 -16.48
N PRO A 184 6.92 -27.16 -17.69
CA PRO A 184 7.84 -28.28 -17.85
C PRO A 184 9.23 -27.95 -17.27
N ARG A 185 9.89 -28.94 -16.63
CA ARG A 185 11.19 -28.74 -15.96
C ARG A 185 12.23 -28.08 -16.87
N GLN A 186 12.37 -28.57 -18.11
CA GLN A 186 13.34 -28.04 -19.07
C GLN A 186 13.09 -26.55 -19.36
N SER A 187 11.83 -26.17 -19.59
CA SER A 187 11.45 -24.77 -19.84
C SER A 187 11.67 -23.89 -18.59
N ALA A 188 11.41 -24.42 -17.39
CA ALA A 188 11.68 -23.73 -16.14
C ALA A 188 13.19 -23.46 -15.95
N GLU A 189 14.04 -24.47 -16.18
CA GLU A 189 15.49 -24.34 -16.08
C GLU A 189 16.06 -23.37 -17.14
N GLU A 190 15.52 -23.38 -18.34
CA GLU A 190 15.92 -22.46 -19.42
C GLU A 190 15.55 -21.01 -19.08
N PHE A 191 14.34 -20.77 -18.59
CA PHE A 191 13.90 -19.46 -18.15
C PHE A 191 14.76 -18.93 -16.98
N LEU A 192 15.00 -19.73 -15.98
CA LEU A 192 15.78 -19.34 -14.80
C LEU A 192 17.28 -19.10 -15.09
N ARG A 193 17.81 -19.53 -16.23
CA ARG A 193 19.17 -19.17 -16.68
C ARG A 193 19.32 -17.71 -17.07
N GLN A 194 18.20 -17.00 -17.29
CA GLN A 194 18.20 -15.56 -17.62
C GLN A 194 18.35 -14.66 -16.37
N ARG A 195 18.39 -15.23 -15.17
CA ARG A 195 18.58 -14.48 -13.92
C ARG A 195 19.90 -13.71 -13.88
N PRO A 196 19.96 -12.54 -13.21
CA PRO A 196 18.84 -11.83 -12.60
C PRO A 196 17.93 -11.19 -13.65
N PHE A 197 16.62 -11.17 -13.38
CA PHE A 197 15.66 -10.56 -14.28
C PHE A 197 15.72 -9.03 -14.16
N ALA A 198 15.65 -8.35 -15.32
CA ALA A 198 15.63 -6.89 -15.37
C ALA A 198 14.20 -6.34 -15.21
N ASP A 199 14.10 -5.07 -14.81
CA ASP A 199 12.82 -4.36 -14.82
C ASP A 199 12.30 -4.29 -16.27
N GLY A 200 11.06 -4.76 -16.46
CA GLY A 200 10.44 -4.85 -17.77
C GLY A 200 10.59 -6.20 -18.48
N ASP A 201 11.33 -7.14 -17.92
CA ASP A 201 11.35 -8.51 -18.44
C ASP A 201 9.94 -9.12 -18.38
N VAL A 202 9.59 -9.83 -19.42
CA VAL A 202 8.26 -10.43 -19.58
C VAL A 202 8.34 -11.93 -19.34
N LEU A 203 7.45 -12.46 -18.52
CA LEU A 203 7.30 -13.89 -18.32
C LEU A 203 6.99 -14.57 -19.67
N PRO A 204 7.72 -15.66 -20.03
CA PRO A 204 7.36 -16.44 -21.21
C PRO A 204 5.90 -16.88 -21.18
N ALA A 205 5.24 -16.90 -22.33
CA ALA A 205 3.82 -17.22 -22.43
C ALA A 205 3.42 -18.53 -21.71
N ALA A 206 4.29 -19.54 -21.76
CA ALA A 206 4.08 -20.81 -21.05
C ALA A 206 4.09 -20.64 -19.51
N VAL A 207 4.94 -19.76 -18.98
CA VAL A 207 5.00 -19.45 -17.54
C VAL A 207 3.79 -18.60 -17.17
N LEU A 208 3.46 -17.59 -17.96
CA LEU A 208 2.32 -16.70 -17.75
C LEU A 208 1.00 -17.48 -17.71
N SER A 209 0.77 -18.39 -18.69
CA SER A 209 -0.44 -19.20 -18.77
C SER A 209 -0.59 -20.16 -17.57
N ALA A 210 0.52 -20.68 -17.04
CA ALA A 210 0.53 -21.54 -15.88
C ALA A 210 0.08 -20.78 -14.60
N PHE A 211 0.61 -19.56 -14.38
CA PHE A 211 0.21 -18.72 -13.23
C PHE A 211 -1.20 -18.17 -13.37
N LEU A 212 -1.67 -17.81 -14.57
CA LEU A 212 -3.03 -17.34 -14.80
C LEU A 212 -4.09 -18.46 -14.66
N GLY A 213 -3.70 -19.72 -14.84
CA GLY A 213 -4.58 -20.89 -14.68
C GLY A 213 -4.97 -21.14 -13.22
N GLU A 214 -4.13 -20.72 -12.26
CA GLU A 214 -4.41 -20.85 -10.81
C GLU A 214 -5.23 -19.69 -10.22
N LEU A 215 -5.43 -18.61 -10.96
CA LEU A 215 -6.20 -17.42 -10.55
C LEU A 215 -7.70 -17.48 -10.95
N ARG A 216 -8.20 -18.66 -11.36
CA ARG A 216 -9.61 -18.88 -11.71
C ARG A 216 -10.37 -19.67 -10.67
#